data_5a5ac051b08de01490a7c6b0c0a30b98
#
_entry.id   5a5ac051b08de01490a7c6b0c0a30b98
#
_cell.length_a   1.000
_cell.length_b   1.000
_cell.length_c   1.000
_cell.angle_alpha   90.00
_cell.angle_beta   90.00
_cell.angle_gamma   90.00
#
_symmetry.space_group_name_H-M   'P 1'
#
loop_
_entity.id
_entity.type
_entity.pdbx_description
1 polymer ?
#
loop_
_entity_poly.entity_id
_entity_poly.type
_entity_poly.pdbx_seq_one_letter_code
_entity_poly.pdbx_strand_id
1 'polypeptide(L)'
;MRVLGIDPGNYITGYGIIEKQRSHLQYITHGEIKLTRALPRSSCLKAIYHHLLGIIEKSSPDVFAIEDIFYGKNVKSLIRQGEVRGISILAASQSNLPVYEYTPLQVKKSVVGYGLAEKNQVQMMVKAILNLSTLPPTDAADALAVAICHANSMNISI
;
A
#
# COMPACT_ATOMS: atom_id res chain seq x y z
N MET A 1 -16.83 -2.79 -1.01
CA MET A 1 -15.68 -2.93 -0.08
C MET A 1 -14.59 -1.97 -0.52
N ARG A 2 -14.23 -1.06 0.36
CA ARG A 2 -13.17 -0.08 0.13
C ARG A 2 -11.87 -0.54 0.77
N VAL A 3 -10.81 -0.60 0.00
CA VAL A 3 -9.50 -1.13 0.40
C VAL A 3 -8.49 0.00 0.42
N LEU A 4 -7.81 0.20 1.55
CA LEU A 4 -6.62 1.04 1.67
C LEU A 4 -5.38 0.15 1.57
N GLY A 5 -4.63 0.28 0.48
CA GLY A 5 -3.34 -0.39 0.27
C GLY A 5 -2.19 0.52 0.68
N ILE A 6 -1.17 -0.06 1.31
CA ILE A 6 0.03 0.65 1.78
C ILE A 6 1.30 -0.08 1.31
N ASP A 7 2.23 0.69 0.77
CA ASP A 7 3.63 0.31 0.53
C ASP A 7 4.54 1.07 1.51
N PRO A 8 5.00 0.42 2.60
CA PRO A 8 5.78 1.09 3.64
C PRO A 8 7.24 1.28 3.20
N GLY A 9 7.64 2.49 2.91
CA GLY A 9 9.02 2.84 2.55
C GLY A 9 9.75 3.65 3.62
N ASN A 10 11.08 3.71 3.54
CA ASN A 10 11.92 4.41 4.53
C ASN A 10 11.69 5.91 4.58
N TYR A 11 11.45 6.53 3.44
CA TYR A 11 11.30 7.98 3.27
C TYR A 11 10.03 8.36 2.51
N ILE A 12 9.49 7.43 1.74
CA ILE A 12 8.26 7.59 1.00
C ILE A 12 7.39 6.39 1.31
N THR A 13 6.21 6.63 1.86
CA THR A 13 5.18 5.61 2.05
C THR A 13 4.09 5.86 1.02
N GLY A 14 3.89 4.91 0.12
CA GLY A 14 2.80 4.94 -0.83
C GLY A 14 1.47 4.55 -0.17
N TYR A 15 0.40 5.18 -0.60
CA TYR A 15 -0.95 4.73 -0.30
C TYR A 15 -1.83 4.74 -1.53
N GLY A 16 -2.77 3.81 -1.59
CA GLY A 16 -3.75 3.73 -2.67
C GLY A 16 -5.09 3.22 -2.16
N ILE A 17 -6.18 3.82 -2.63
CA ILE A 17 -7.53 3.45 -2.22
C ILE A 17 -8.35 3.09 -3.45
N ILE A 18 -8.94 1.91 -3.39
CA ILE A 18 -9.87 1.41 -4.41
C ILE A 18 -11.16 0.96 -3.75
N GLU A 19 -12.22 0.89 -4.52
CA GLU A 19 -13.48 0.30 -4.10
C GLU A 19 -13.83 -0.88 -5.00
N LYS A 20 -14.08 -2.05 -4.38
CA LYS A 20 -14.54 -3.25 -5.07
C LYS A 20 -16.06 -3.31 -5.04
N GLN A 21 -16.68 -3.25 -6.21
CA GLN A 21 -18.11 -3.43 -6.42
C GLN A 21 -18.34 -4.66 -7.31
N ARG A 22 -18.75 -5.77 -6.70
CA ARG A 22 -18.85 -7.08 -7.39
C ARG A 22 -17.52 -7.48 -8.04
N SER A 23 -17.45 -7.53 -9.37
CA SER A 23 -16.22 -7.84 -10.13
C SER A 23 -15.44 -6.61 -10.59
N HIS A 24 -15.95 -5.40 -10.36
CA HIS A 24 -15.35 -4.16 -10.82
C HIS A 24 -14.52 -3.49 -9.71
N LEU A 25 -13.34 -2.99 -10.09
CA LEU A 25 -12.47 -2.19 -9.23
C LEU A 25 -12.56 -0.73 -9.65
N GLN A 26 -13.00 0.12 -8.74
CA GLN A 26 -13.07 1.56 -8.93
C GLN A 26 -11.90 2.22 -8.21
N TYR A 27 -11.15 3.03 -8.94
CA TYR A 27 -10.14 3.90 -8.36
C TYR A 27 -10.80 5.02 -7.55
N ILE A 28 -10.28 5.30 -6.36
CA ILE A 28 -10.71 6.41 -5.49
C ILE A 28 -9.63 7.49 -5.43
N THR A 29 -8.45 7.15 -4.90
CA THR A 29 -7.32 8.06 -4.77
C THR A 29 -6.02 7.32 -4.52
N HIS A 30 -4.91 8.01 -4.69
CA HIS A 30 -3.58 7.55 -4.28
C HIS A 30 -2.71 8.73 -3.88
N GLY A 31 -1.58 8.45 -3.27
CA GLY A 31 -0.57 9.45 -2.98
C GLY A 31 0.64 8.88 -2.27
N GLU A 32 1.51 9.80 -1.86
CA GLU A 32 2.77 9.50 -1.20
C GLU A 32 2.90 10.35 0.06
N ILE A 33 3.24 9.70 1.19
CA ILE A 33 3.65 10.39 2.42
C ILE A 33 5.16 10.51 2.37
N LYS A 34 5.66 11.71 2.15
CA LYS A 34 7.10 11.98 2.02
C LYS A 34 7.65 12.52 3.34
N LEU A 35 8.76 11.91 3.79
CA LEU A 35 9.45 12.30 5.01
C LEU A 35 10.69 13.12 4.68
N THR A 36 10.94 14.14 5.50
CA THR A 36 12.20 14.87 5.43
C THR A 36 13.30 14.19 6.25
N ARG A 37 14.52 14.14 5.70
CA ARG A 37 15.69 13.63 6.42
C ARG A 37 16.19 14.58 7.51
N ALA A 38 15.70 15.82 7.52
CA ALA A 38 16.09 16.87 8.49
C ALA A 38 15.48 16.64 9.88
N LEU A 39 14.41 15.84 10.00
CA LEU A 39 13.74 15.57 11.27
C LEU A 39 14.30 14.32 11.97
N PRO A 40 14.27 14.28 13.31
CA PRO A 40 14.53 13.06 14.07
C PRO A 40 13.62 11.91 13.62
N ARG A 41 14.12 10.67 13.67
CA ARG A 41 13.36 9.49 13.23
C ARG A 41 12.01 9.35 13.94
N SER A 42 11.97 9.60 15.24
CA SER A 42 10.72 9.58 16.03
C SER A 42 9.67 10.57 15.52
N SER A 43 10.10 11.77 15.11
CA SER A 43 9.20 12.77 14.52
C SER A 43 8.69 12.34 13.14
N CYS A 44 9.54 11.68 12.35
CA CYS A 44 9.12 11.11 11.07
C CYS A 44 8.05 10.02 11.26
N LEU A 45 8.25 9.10 12.19
CA LEU A 45 7.28 8.03 12.49
C LEU A 45 5.95 8.60 13.00
N LYS A 46 6.01 9.61 13.88
CA LYS A 46 4.84 10.34 14.35
C LYS A 46 4.07 10.99 13.19
N ALA A 47 4.78 11.62 12.25
CA ALA A 47 4.16 12.24 11.07
C ALA A 47 3.46 11.20 10.19
N ILE A 48 4.08 10.04 9.90
CA ILE A 48 3.44 8.94 9.16
C ILE A 48 2.15 8.50 9.85
N TYR A 49 2.22 8.26 11.16
CA TYR A 49 1.07 7.83 11.94
C TYR A 49 -0.12 8.78 11.80
N HIS A 50 0.11 10.09 11.99
CA HIS A 50 -0.95 11.08 11.88
C HIS A 50 -1.48 11.23 10.44
N HIS A 51 -0.62 11.16 9.42
CA HIS A 51 -1.07 11.17 8.03
C HIS A 51 -1.97 9.98 7.72
N LEU A 52 -1.59 8.78 8.18
CA LEU A 52 -2.39 7.57 7.97
C LEU A 52 -3.74 7.64 8.68
N LEU A 53 -3.79 8.13 9.92
CA LEU A 53 -5.07 8.37 10.61
C LEU A 53 -5.96 9.33 9.83
N GLY A 54 -5.42 10.43 9.31
CA GLY A 54 -6.17 11.39 8.50
C GLY A 54 -6.67 10.79 7.18
N ILE A 55 -5.87 9.94 6.52
CA ILE A 55 -6.28 9.21 5.31
C ILE A 55 -7.44 8.24 5.64
N ILE A 56 -7.32 7.47 6.73
CA ILE A 56 -8.34 6.52 7.17
C ILE A 56 -9.64 7.24 7.51
N GLU A 57 -9.57 8.30 8.28
CA GLU A 57 -10.75 9.11 8.66
C GLU A 57 -11.46 9.67 7.43
N LYS A 58 -10.70 10.28 6.51
CA LYS A 58 -11.25 10.91 5.30
C LYS A 58 -11.84 9.92 4.30
N SER A 59 -11.21 8.75 4.16
CA SER A 59 -11.59 7.76 3.14
C SER A 59 -12.54 6.67 3.65
N SER A 60 -12.60 6.45 4.95
CA SER A 60 -13.42 5.43 5.62
C SER A 60 -13.28 4.06 4.93
N PRO A 61 -12.07 3.47 4.87
CA PRO A 61 -11.88 2.16 4.26
C PRO A 61 -12.50 1.06 5.13
N ASP A 62 -12.90 -0.04 4.51
CA ASP A 62 -13.40 -1.23 5.21
C ASP A 62 -12.24 -2.12 5.69
N VAL A 63 -11.13 -2.10 4.96
CA VAL A 63 -9.95 -2.94 5.22
C VAL A 63 -8.65 -2.21 4.91
N PHE A 64 -7.59 -2.63 5.59
CA PHE A 64 -6.23 -2.16 5.43
C PHE A 64 -5.35 -3.31 4.89
N ALA A 65 -4.75 -3.12 3.73
CA ALA A 65 -3.85 -4.08 3.11
C ALA A 65 -2.44 -3.49 3.05
N ILE A 66 -1.43 -4.26 3.47
CA ILE A 66 -0.04 -3.79 3.54
C ILE A 66 0.91 -4.81 2.92
N GLU A 67 1.93 -4.31 2.22
CA GLU A 67 3.00 -5.16 1.71
C GLU A 67 3.92 -5.61 2.86
N ASP A 68 4.31 -6.88 2.81
CA ASP A 68 5.28 -7.43 3.75
C ASP A 68 6.70 -7.04 3.34
N ILE A 69 7.62 -7.05 4.31
CA ILE A 69 9.01 -6.66 4.08
C ILE A 69 9.74 -7.80 3.39
N PHE A 70 10.46 -7.46 2.32
CA PHE A 70 11.37 -8.38 1.66
C PHE A 70 12.78 -8.28 2.28
N TYR A 71 13.43 -9.43 2.50
CA TYR A 71 14.81 -9.49 2.96
C TYR A 71 15.75 -8.83 1.94
N GLY A 72 16.12 -7.59 2.21
CA GLY A 72 17.13 -6.86 1.45
C GLY A 72 18.53 -7.02 2.05
N LYS A 73 19.57 -6.74 1.25
CA LYS A 73 20.97 -6.82 1.69
C LYS A 73 21.36 -5.77 2.75
N ASN A 74 20.56 -4.69 2.90
CA ASN A 74 20.84 -3.59 3.81
C ASN A 74 19.97 -3.68 5.07
N VAL A 75 20.54 -4.22 6.15
CA VAL A 75 19.86 -4.42 7.45
C VAL A 75 19.30 -3.11 8.03
N LYS A 76 20.04 -2.00 7.93
CA LYS A 76 19.59 -0.70 8.44
C LYS A 76 18.33 -0.20 7.70
N SER A 77 18.29 -0.39 6.40
CA SER A 77 17.13 -0.06 5.58
C SER A 77 15.92 -0.92 5.94
N LEU A 78 16.16 -2.22 6.16
CA LEU A 78 15.15 -3.19 6.57
C LEU A 78 14.52 -2.82 7.92
N ILE A 79 15.33 -2.47 8.92
CA ILE A 79 14.85 -2.03 10.24
C ILE A 79 13.98 -0.79 10.11
N ARG A 80 14.42 0.22 9.35
CA ARG A 80 13.64 1.45 9.14
C ARG A 80 12.33 1.22 8.42
N GLN A 81 12.31 0.33 7.45
CA GLN A 81 11.08 -0.06 6.76
C GLN A 81 10.13 -0.81 7.72
N GLY A 82 10.67 -1.68 8.59
CA GLY A 82 9.92 -2.35 9.65
C GLY A 82 9.28 -1.40 10.66
N GLU A 83 9.97 -0.32 11.03
CA GLU A 83 9.41 0.73 11.89
C GLU A 83 8.19 1.41 11.23
N VAL A 84 8.30 1.77 9.95
CA VAL A 84 7.20 2.39 9.19
C VAL A 84 6.03 1.42 9.07
N ARG A 85 6.32 0.15 8.77
CA ARG A 85 5.30 -0.89 8.67
C ARG A 85 4.57 -1.09 10.01
N GLY A 86 5.29 -1.16 11.13
CA GLY A 86 4.70 -1.28 12.46
C GLY A 86 3.78 -0.12 12.82
N ILE A 87 4.21 1.12 12.52
CA ILE A 87 3.40 2.32 12.72
C ILE A 87 2.15 2.33 11.83
N SER A 88 2.26 1.83 10.60
CA SER A 88 1.13 1.73 9.67
C SER A 88 0.07 0.73 10.17
N ILE A 89 0.52 -0.43 10.66
CA ILE A 89 -0.36 -1.45 11.27
C ILE A 89 -1.01 -0.89 12.54
N LEU A 90 -0.26 -0.14 13.37
CA LEU A 90 -0.80 0.50 14.56
C LEU A 90 -1.92 1.49 14.21
N ALA A 91 -1.72 2.33 13.18
CA ALA A 91 -2.74 3.28 12.74
C ALA A 91 -4.03 2.57 12.29
N ALA A 92 -3.91 1.47 11.55
CA ALA A 92 -5.05 0.65 11.15
C ALA A 92 -5.77 0.02 12.35
N SER A 93 -5.01 -0.56 13.28
CA SER A 93 -5.54 -1.19 14.50
C SER A 93 -6.26 -0.19 15.41
N GLN A 94 -5.71 1.00 15.60
CA GLN A 94 -6.34 2.10 16.36
C GLN A 94 -7.66 2.55 15.73
N SER A 95 -7.78 2.39 14.42
CA SER A 95 -8.99 2.71 13.64
C SER A 95 -9.96 1.51 13.53
N ASN A 96 -9.71 0.41 14.25
CA ASN A 96 -10.47 -0.84 14.20
C ASN A 96 -10.60 -1.45 12.80
N LEU A 97 -9.61 -1.24 11.92
CA LEU A 97 -9.59 -1.82 10.59
C LEU A 97 -8.95 -3.22 10.62
N PRO A 98 -9.56 -4.22 9.96
CA PRO A 98 -8.88 -5.49 9.71
C PRO A 98 -7.65 -5.27 8.83
N VAL A 99 -6.52 -5.88 9.22
CA VAL A 99 -5.23 -5.78 8.53
C VAL A 99 -4.94 -7.06 7.79
N TYR A 100 -4.59 -6.95 6.51
CA TYR A 100 -4.18 -8.04 5.65
C TYR A 100 -2.79 -7.78 5.08
N GLU A 101 -1.93 -8.79 5.12
CA GLU A 101 -0.53 -8.71 4.75
C GLU A 101 -0.26 -9.53 3.48
N TYR A 102 0.49 -8.97 2.54
CA TYR A 102 0.81 -9.60 1.25
C TYR A 102 2.29 -9.53 0.95
N THR A 103 2.87 -10.65 0.56
CA THR A 103 4.25 -10.67 0.10
C THR A 103 4.39 -9.96 -1.25
N PRO A 104 5.57 -9.38 -1.58
CA PRO A 104 5.81 -8.78 -2.90
C PRO A 104 5.52 -9.73 -4.06
N LEU A 105 5.77 -11.03 -3.88
CA LEU A 105 5.47 -12.07 -4.86
C LEU A 105 3.96 -12.20 -5.13
N GLN A 106 3.15 -12.22 -4.06
CA GLN A 106 1.70 -12.28 -4.17
C GLN A 106 1.13 -11.05 -4.87
N VAL A 107 1.63 -9.86 -4.51
CA VAL A 107 1.23 -8.58 -5.11
C VAL A 107 1.51 -8.59 -6.61
N LYS A 108 2.75 -8.89 -7.02
CA LYS A 108 3.14 -8.94 -8.43
C LYS A 108 2.32 -9.97 -9.22
N LYS A 109 2.16 -11.18 -8.68
CA LYS A 109 1.39 -12.24 -9.32
C LYS A 109 -0.07 -11.85 -9.51
N SER A 110 -0.66 -11.15 -8.54
CA SER A 110 -2.06 -10.70 -8.61
C SER A 110 -2.30 -9.63 -9.67
N VAL A 111 -1.32 -8.76 -9.91
CA VAL A 111 -1.46 -7.62 -10.83
C VAL A 111 -0.98 -7.95 -12.25
N VAL A 112 0.17 -8.63 -12.37
CA VAL A 112 0.82 -8.89 -13.68
C VAL A 112 0.65 -10.35 -14.13
N GLY A 113 0.27 -11.25 -13.22
CA GLY A 113 0.12 -12.68 -13.49
C GLY A 113 1.37 -13.52 -13.18
N TYR A 114 2.54 -12.91 -12.94
CA TYR A 114 3.77 -13.59 -12.54
C TYR A 114 4.60 -12.77 -11.54
N GLY A 115 5.36 -13.46 -10.68
CA GLY A 115 6.00 -12.83 -9.52
C GLY A 115 7.31 -12.10 -9.80
N LEU A 116 7.93 -12.30 -10.98
CA LEU A 116 9.20 -11.67 -11.38
C LEU A 116 9.01 -10.38 -12.18
N ALA A 117 7.79 -9.82 -12.18
CA ALA A 117 7.51 -8.57 -12.88
C ALA A 117 8.40 -7.42 -12.39
N GLU A 118 8.85 -6.60 -13.32
CA GLU A 118 9.58 -5.37 -13.01
C GLU A 118 8.61 -4.27 -12.50
N LYS A 119 9.17 -3.28 -11.77
CA LYS A 119 8.36 -2.19 -11.20
C LYS A 119 7.56 -1.41 -12.24
N ASN A 120 8.13 -1.13 -13.39
CA ASN A 120 7.43 -0.44 -14.49
C ASN A 120 6.26 -1.27 -15.03
N GLN A 121 6.37 -2.59 -15.07
CA GLN A 121 5.28 -3.48 -15.50
C GLN A 121 4.11 -3.44 -14.50
N VAL A 122 4.40 -3.48 -13.19
CA VAL A 122 3.39 -3.32 -12.14
C VAL A 122 2.68 -1.98 -12.28
N GLN A 123 3.42 -0.89 -12.45
CA GLN A 123 2.91 0.47 -12.59
C GLN A 123 1.98 0.62 -13.82
N MET A 124 2.39 0.05 -14.97
CA MET A 124 1.58 0.05 -16.20
C MET A 124 0.31 -0.77 -16.05
N MET A 125 0.40 -1.94 -15.40
CA MET A 125 -0.77 -2.78 -15.17
C MET A 125 -1.76 -2.15 -14.18
N VAL A 126 -1.29 -1.52 -13.11
CA VAL A 126 -2.14 -0.76 -12.18
C VAL A 126 -2.89 0.33 -12.92
N LYS A 127 -2.20 1.09 -13.78
CA LYS A 127 -2.84 2.11 -14.63
C LYS A 127 -3.94 1.50 -15.51
N ALA A 128 -3.68 0.37 -16.16
CA ALA A 128 -4.64 -0.31 -17.03
C ALA A 128 -5.84 -0.86 -16.26
N ILE A 129 -5.60 -1.59 -15.16
CA ILE A 129 -6.66 -2.21 -14.33
C ILE A 129 -7.62 -1.15 -13.77
N LEU A 130 -7.08 -0.04 -13.29
CA LEU A 130 -7.86 1.04 -12.67
C LEU A 130 -8.29 2.13 -13.66
N ASN A 131 -7.98 1.98 -14.95
CA ASN A 131 -8.28 2.93 -16.02
C ASN A 131 -7.85 4.38 -15.69
N LEU A 132 -6.60 4.54 -15.18
CA LEU A 132 -6.07 5.84 -14.82
C LEU A 132 -5.65 6.62 -16.06
N SER A 133 -5.89 7.93 -16.09
CA SER A 133 -5.49 8.82 -17.18
C SER A 133 -3.96 8.99 -17.27
N THR A 134 -3.29 9.04 -16.11
CA THR A 134 -1.85 9.22 -15.99
C THR A 134 -1.21 8.06 -15.23
N LEU A 135 0.10 7.87 -15.43
CA LEU A 135 0.87 6.88 -14.68
C LEU A 135 1.01 7.36 -13.22
N PRO A 136 0.59 6.57 -12.20
CA PRO A 136 0.77 6.97 -10.81
C PRO A 136 2.26 6.94 -10.42
N PRO A 137 2.71 7.73 -9.44
CA PRO A 137 4.06 7.60 -8.88
C PRO A 137 4.35 6.17 -8.42
N THR A 138 5.61 5.76 -8.44
CA THR A 138 6.01 4.35 -8.21
C THR A 138 5.50 3.81 -6.87
N ASP A 139 5.74 4.52 -5.76
CA ASP A 139 5.33 4.05 -4.44
C ASP A 139 3.79 4.02 -4.28
N ALA A 140 3.09 4.98 -4.88
CA ALA A 140 1.63 4.97 -4.94
C ALA A 140 1.08 3.83 -5.82
N ALA A 141 1.76 3.50 -6.92
CA ALA A 141 1.41 2.36 -7.77
C ALA A 141 1.59 1.03 -7.04
N ASP A 142 2.69 0.87 -6.28
CA ASP A 142 2.94 -0.31 -5.45
C ASP A 142 1.85 -0.46 -4.39
N ALA A 143 1.43 0.64 -3.74
CA ALA A 143 0.32 0.63 -2.78
C ALA A 143 -1.04 0.29 -3.43
N LEU A 144 -1.33 0.82 -4.61
CA LEU A 144 -2.52 0.44 -5.38
C LEU A 144 -2.50 -1.04 -5.78
N ALA A 145 -1.31 -1.58 -6.13
CA ALA A 145 -1.12 -2.99 -6.42
C ALA A 145 -1.45 -3.88 -5.21
N VAL A 146 -1.06 -3.47 -4.00
CA VAL A 146 -1.43 -4.15 -2.74
C VAL A 146 -2.96 -4.15 -2.54
N ALA A 147 -3.62 -3.03 -2.78
CA ALA A 147 -5.08 -2.95 -2.69
C ALA A 147 -5.78 -3.85 -3.72
N ILE A 148 -5.29 -3.90 -4.96
CA ILE A 148 -5.79 -4.80 -6.01
C ILE A 148 -5.57 -6.26 -5.61
N CYS A 149 -4.41 -6.60 -5.06
CA CYS A 149 -4.09 -7.94 -4.58
C CYS A 149 -5.11 -8.41 -3.53
N HIS A 150 -5.41 -7.57 -2.54
CA HIS A 150 -6.44 -7.87 -1.55
C HIS A 150 -7.82 -8.05 -2.19
N ALA A 151 -8.23 -7.13 -3.04
CA ALA A 151 -9.54 -7.21 -3.72
C ALA A 151 -9.69 -8.49 -4.55
N ASN A 152 -8.62 -8.97 -5.19
CA ASN A 152 -8.62 -10.21 -5.97
C ASN A 152 -8.63 -11.46 -5.08
N SER A 153 -7.94 -11.46 -3.94
CA SER A 153 -7.88 -12.60 -3.01
C SER A 153 -9.25 -12.95 -2.42
N MET A 154 -10.12 -11.96 -2.25
CA MET A 154 -11.48 -12.16 -1.74
C MET A 154 -12.44 -12.83 -2.74
N ASN A 155 -12.00 -13.07 -3.99
CA ASN A 155 -12.79 -13.82 -4.99
C ASN A 155 -12.54 -15.33 -4.97
N ILE A 156 -11.60 -15.82 -4.15
CA ILE A 156 -11.17 -17.24 -4.17
C ILE A 156 -11.97 -18.09 -3.15
N SER A 157 -12.89 -17.49 -2.39
CA SER A 157 -13.73 -18.20 -1.43
C SER A 157 -15.07 -18.59 -2.10
N ILE A 158 -15.03 -19.61 -2.97
CA ILE A 158 -16.21 -20.40 -3.38
C ILE A 158 -15.91 -21.87 -3.08
#